data_112d96e8b13f15706dcddf05b03fe62a
#
_entry.id   112d96e8b13f15706dcddf05b03fe62a
#
_cell.length_a   1.000
_cell.length_b   1.000
_cell.length_c   1.000
_cell.angle_alpha   90.00
_cell.angle_beta   90.00
_cell.angle_gamma   90.00
#
_symmetry.space_group_name_H-M   'P 1'
#
loop_
_entity.id
_entity.type
_entity.pdbx_description
1 polymer ?
#
loop_
_entity_poly.entity_id
_entity_poly.type
_entity_poly.pdbx_seq_one_letter_code
_entity_poly.pdbx_strand_id
1 'polypeptide(L)'
;FNLKSIEIKNSKKFDLRTQKEVVLDLQKQFSNVYPVTFPKHKLNKIKNTSELFPLSGISKSKTVFCNESGEYSIYKSDRYGFNNKDIIYEKFDKKRIMLIGDSFVHGACVNEDENISSYLNKLNIYSFSISYGGNGPLLELASLVEYINIIKPEVIIWFYSENDLFDLNQEKKSEVLIKYLNIDNFNQKLVERQ
;
A
#
# COMPACT_ATOMS: atom_id res chain seq x y z
N PHE A 1 9.58 6.38 -22.23
CA PHE A 1 9.05 5.14 -22.81
C PHE A 1 7.96 5.50 -23.80
N ASN A 2 8.09 5.05 -25.08
CA ASN A 2 7.08 5.31 -26.10
C ASN A 2 6.07 4.15 -26.10
N LEU A 3 4.95 4.31 -25.39
CA LEU A 3 3.90 3.28 -25.24
C LEU A 3 3.39 2.78 -26.60
N LYS A 4 3.30 3.65 -27.62
CA LYS A 4 2.89 3.25 -28.98
C LYS A 4 3.84 2.23 -29.62
N SER A 5 5.16 2.32 -29.34
CA SER A 5 6.13 1.35 -29.90
C SER A 5 6.03 -0.03 -29.25
N ILE A 6 5.57 -0.10 -27.99
CA ILE A 6 5.32 -1.35 -27.30
C ILE A 6 4.03 -2.01 -27.81
N GLU A 7 2.99 -1.22 -28.05
CA GLU A 7 1.72 -1.68 -28.62
C GLU A 7 1.93 -2.37 -29.98
N ILE A 8 2.75 -1.78 -30.85
CA ILE A 8 3.08 -2.37 -32.17
C ILE A 8 3.81 -3.71 -32.00
N LYS A 9 4.73 -3.84 -31.03
CA LYS A 9 5.49 -5.07 -30.80
C LYS A 9 4.66 -6.24 -30.27
N ASN A 10 3.67 -5.97 -29.44
CA ASN A 10 2.96 -7.01 -28.68
C ASN A 10 1.52 -7.23 -29.17
N SER A 11 1.06 -6.52 -30.20
CA SER A 11 -0.34 -6.52 -30.66
C SER A 11 -1.37 -6.29 -29.55
N LYS A 12 -0.93 -5.78 -28.41
CA LYS A 12 -1.74 -5.46 -27.23
C LYS A 12 -2.10 -3.98 -27.25
N LYS A 13 -3.38 -3.67 -27.18
CA LYS A 13 -3.84 -2.28 -27.10
C LYS A 13 -3.59 -1.73 -25.69
N PHE A 14 -2.78 -0.68 -25.58
CA PHE A 14 -2.51 -0.01 -24.33
C PHE A 14 -3.59 1.02 -24.01
N ASP A 15 -4.00 1.10 -22.76
CA ASP A 15 -4.80 2.21 -22.25
C ASP A 15 -3.91 3.46 -22.15
N LEU A 16 -4.14 4.41 -23.05
CA LEU A 16 -3.35 5.65 -23.15
C LEU A 16 -3.90 6.79 -22.27
N ARG A 17 -5.01 6.55 -21.57
CA ARG A 17 -5.57 7.53 -20.64
C ARG A 17 -4.60 7.77 -19.49
N THR A 18 -4.64 8.98 -18.95
CA THR A 18 -3.99 9.28 -17.67
C THR A 18 -4.73 8.60 -16.51
N GLN A 19 -4.06 8.36 -15.39
CA GLN A 19 -4.71 7.83 -14.18
C GLN A 19 -5.94 8.66 -13.78
N LYS A 20 -5.87 9.99 -13.91
CA LYS A 20 -6.98 10.90 -13.63
C LYS A 20 -8.19 10.62 -14.52
N GLU A 21 -7.97 10.42 -15.81
CA GLU A 21 -9.06 10.13 -16.77
C GLU A 21 -9.73 8.79 -16.43
N VAL A 22 -8.94 7.77 -16.09
CA VAL A 22 -9.47 6.47 -15.67
C VAL A 22 -10.29 6.58 -14.38
N VAL A 23 -9.81 7.34 -13.40
CA VAL A 23 -10.56 7.61 -12.16
C VAL A 23 -11.89 8.29 -12.47
N LEU A 24 -11.89 9.35 -13.29
CA LEU A 24 -13.10 10.09 -13.65
C LEU A 24 -14.12 9.21 -14.41
N ASP A 25 -13.63 8.33 -15.29
CA ASP A 25 -14.51 7.40 -16.02
C ASP A 25 -15.14 6.38 -15.07
N LEU A 26 -14.37 5.83 -14.15
CA LEU A 26 -14.89 4.89 -13.16
C LEU A 26 -15.84 5.54 -12.16
N GLN A 27 -15.64 6.80 -11.80
CA GLN A 27 -16.53 7.57 -10.94
C GLN A 27 -17.93 7.78 -11.53
N LYS A 28 -18.11 7.66 -12.85
CA LYS A 28 -19.45 7.66 -13.48
C LYS A 28 -20.30 6.45 -13.09
N GLN A 29 -19.65 5.35 -12.67
CA GLN A 29 -20.30 4.08 -12.32
C GLN A 29 -20.24 3.76 -10.83
N PHE A 30 -19.18 4.23 -10.15
CA PHE A 30 -18.88 3.91 -8.75
C PHE A 30 -18.56 5.19 -7.98
N SER A 31 -19.19 5.41 -6.85
CA SER A 31 -19.00 6.61 -6.03
C SER A 31 -17.65 6.65 -5.29
N ASN A 32 -17.02 5.50 -5.04
CA ASN A 32 -15.85 5.38 -4.18
C ASN A 32 -14.61 4.93 -4.98
N VAL A 33 -14.15 5.79 -5.91
CA VAL A 33 -12.99 5.53 -6.77
C VAL A 33 -11.98 6.65 -6.60
N TYR A 34 -10.73 6.28 -6.33
CA TYR A 34 -9.64 7.24 -6.12
C TYR A 34 -8.34 6.76 -6.78
N PRO A 35 -7.43 7.67 -7.12
CA PRO A 35 -6.06 7.27 -7.46
C PRO A 35 -5.36 6.74 -6.19
N VAL A 36 -4.36 5.89 -6.40
CA VAL A 36 -3.48 5.47 -5.29
C VAL A 36 -2.84 6.70 -4.64
N THR A 37 -2.80 6.69 -3.30
CA THR A 37 -2.12 7.72 -2.52
C THR A 37 -0.96 7.10 -1.75
N PHE A 38 0.22 7.71 -1.84
CA PHE A 38 1.43 7.16 -1.21
C PHE A 38 1.75 7.91 0.09
N PRO A 39 1.93 7.22 1.22
CA PRO A 39 2.33 7.83 2.49
C PRO A 39 3.56 8.72 2.35
N LYS A 40 4.56 8.28 1.60
CA LYS A 40 5.80 9.05 1.38
C LYS A 40 5.57 10.46 0.82
N HIS A 41 4.50 10.69 0.06
CA HIS A 41 4.19 12.02 -0.47
C HIS A 41 3.76 13.02 0.63
N LYS A 42 3.57 12.55 1.85
CA LYS A 42 3.26 13.38 3.03
C LYS A 42 4.51 13.83 3.80
N LEU A 43 5.67 13.22 3.56
CA LEU A 43 6.92 13.51 4.28
C LEU A 43 7.27 15.00 4.33
N ASN A 44 7.07 15.72 3.22
CA ASN A 44 7.37 17.14 3.14
C ASN A 44 6.17 18.05 3.46
N LYS A 45 4.98 17.47 3.65
CA LYS A 45 3.73 18.23 3.88
C LYS A 45 3.36 18.30 5.34
N ILE A 46 3.52 17.19 6.06
CA ILE A 46 3.22 17.08 7.50
C ILE A 46 4.49 17.42 8.28
N LYS A 47 4.55 18.64 8.76
CA LYS A 47 5.67 19.15 9.56
C LYS A 47 5.35 19.25 11.04
N ASN A 48 4.06 19.23 11.38
CA ASN A 48 3.60 19.37 12.74
C ASN A 48 3.31 18.00 13.36
N THR A 49 3.89 17.73 14.51
CA THR A 49 3.69 16.46 15.24
C THR A 49 2.28 16.29 15.82
N SER A 50 1.44 17.32 15.78
CA SER A 50 0.02 17.23 16.13
C SER A 50 -0.86 16.74 14.97
N GLU A 51 -0.36 16.75 13.73
CA GLU A 51 -1.05 16.22 12.59
C GLU A 51 -0.85 14.71 12.47
N LEU A 52 -1.89 14.01 12.03
CA LEU A 52 -1.80 12.58 11.75
C LEU A 52 -1.02 12.34 10.48
N PHE A 53 -0.04 11.45 10.55
CA PHE A 53 0.68 10.98 9.38
C PHE A 53 0.01 9.68 8.87
N PRO A 54 -0.66 9.69 7.72
CA PRO A 54 -1.33 8.51 7.19
C PRO A 54 -0.30 7.49 6.71
N LEU A 55 -0.49 6.22 7.05
CA LEU A 55 0.40 5.10 6.69
C LEU A 55 -0.21 4.18 5.63
N SER A 56 -1.44 4.47 5.21
CA SER A 56 -2.17 3.70 4.20
C SER A 56 -2.93 4.61 3.25
N GLY A 57 -3.63 4.02 2.29
CA GLY A 57 -4.51 4.73 1.36
C GLY A 57 -5.92 4.95 1.92
N ILE A 58 -6.86 5.22 1.01
CA ILE A 58 -8.28 5.41 1.35
C ILE A 58 -8.92 4.04 1.59
N SER A 59 -9.57 3.86 2.74
CA SER A 59 -10.20 2.60 3.12
C SER A 59 -11.42 2.27 2.25
N LYS A 60 -11.67 0.97 2.02
CA LYS A 60 -12.84 0.42 1.30
C LYS A 60 -13.12 1.10 -0.05
N SER A 61 -12.09 1.55 -0.74
CA SER A 61 -12.18 2.25 -2.01
C SER A 61 -11.69 1.41 -3.18
N LYS A 62 -12.23 1.67 -4.37
CA LYS A 62 -11.65 1.19 -5.62
C LYS A 62 -10.48 2.10 -5.96
N THR A 63 -9.28 1.57 -5.88
CA THR A 63 -8.02 2.31 -6.04
C THR A 63 -7.44 2.05 -7.43
N VAL A 64 -7.30 3.10 -8.23
CA VAL A 64 -6.62 3.04 -9.52
C VAL A 64 -5.13 3.23 -9.28
N PHE A 65 -4.30 2.27 -9.70
CA PHE A 65 -2.88 2.29 -9.40
C PHE A 65 -2.05 2.72 -10.62
N CYS A 66 -1.40 1.80 -11.30
CA CYS A 66 -0.46 2.09 -12.38
C CYS A 66 -0.74 1.23 -13.62
N ASN A 67 -0.14 1.65 -14.74
CA ASN A 67 -0.30 0.99 -16.03
C ASN A 67 1.08 0.65 -16.61
N GLU A 68 1.63 -0.50 -16.23
CA GLU A 68 2.88 -1.04 -16.82
C GLU A 68 2.61 -2.15 -17.83
N SER A 69 1.50 -2.86 -17.68
CA SER A 69 1.12 -3.99 -18.53
C SER A 69 0.22 -3.61 -19.72
N GLY A 70 -0.15 -2.34 -19.85
CA GLY A 70 -1.07 -1.84 -20.88
C GLY A 70 -2.48 -1.58 -20.39
N GLU A 71 -2.79 -2.01 -19.18
CA GLU A 71 -4.05 -1.73 -18.49
C GLU A 71 -3.75 -1.20 -17.09
N TYR A 72 -4.61 -0.34 -16.57
CA TYR A 72 -4.48 0.13 -15.20
C TYR A 72 -4.79 -1.00 -14.23
N SER A 73 -3.86 -1.31 -13.33
CA SER A 73 -4.15 -2.15 -12.18
C SER A 73 -5.11 -1.42 -11.24
N ILE A 74 -6.15 -2.11 -10.83
CA ILE A 74 -7.20 -1.56 -9.96
C ILE A 74 -7.47 -2.60 -8.88
N TYR A 75 -7.45 -2.16 -7.63
CA TYR A 75 -7.79 -3.02 -6.50
C TYR A 75 -8.82 -2.37 -5.59
N LYS A 76 -9.51 -3.17 -4.80
CA LYS A 76 -10.36 -2.71 -3.71
C LYS A 76 -9.56 -2.73 -2.42
N SER A 77 -9.26 -1.55 -1.86
CA SER A 77 -8.58 -1.46 -0.57
C SER A 77 -9.43 -2.05 0.57
N ASP A 78 -8.76 -2.63 1.54
CA ASP A 78 -9.37 -3.16 2.74
C ASP A 78 -9.88 -2.04 3.68
N ARG A 79 -10.40 -2.43 4.85
CA ARG A 79 -10.91 -1.51 5.89
C ARG A 79 -9.86 -0.56 6.44
N TYR A 80 -8.58 -0.84 6.25
CA TYR A 80 -7.46 -0.02 6.70
C TYR A 80 -6.74 0.71 5.55
N GLY A 81 -7.21 0.54 4.30
CA GLY A 81 -6.66 1.21 3.13
C GLY A 81 -5.51 0.48 2.44
N PHE A 82 -5.18 -0.75 2.83
CA PHE A 82 -4.16 -1.58 2.18
C PHE A 82 -4.73 -2.42 1.04
N ASN A 83 -3.86 -2.99 0.22
CA ASN A 83 -4.21 -3.87 -0.90
C ASN A 83 -4.41 -5.32 -0.42
N ASN A 84 -5.45 -5.54 0.38
CA ASN A 84 -5.88 -6.86 0.82
C ASN A 84 -7.37 -7.05 0.59
N LYS A 85 -7.80 -8.33 0.50
CA LYS A 85 -9.22 -8.67 0.55
C LYS A 85 -9.74 -8.52 1.99
N ASP A 86 -10.73 -7.67 2.21
CA ASP A 86 -11.23 -7.34 3.55
C ASP A 86 -11.71 -8.56 4.37
N ILE A 87 -12.21 -9.59 3.68
CA ILE A 87 -12.70 -10.84 4.31
C ILE A 87 -11.63 -11.59 5.12
N ILE A 88 -10.33 -11.36 4.86
CA ILE A 88 -9.26 -12.05 5.59
C ILE A 88 -9.20 -11.65 7.07
N TYR A 89 -9.70 -10.45 7.41
CA TYR A 89 -9.75 -9.99 8.80
C TYR A 89 -10.76 -10.76 9.67
N GLU A 90 -11.69 -11.49 9.07
CA GLU A 90 -12.72 -12.25 9.76
C GLU A 90 -12.31 -13.70 10.07
N LYS A 91 -11.13 -14.13 9.59
CA LYS A 91 -10.61 -15.49 9.76
C LYS A 91 -9.65 -15.54 10.94
N PHE A 92 -10.18 -15.66 12.15
CA PHE A 92 -9.40 -15.62 13.40
C PHE A 92 -8.76 -16.95 13.82
N ASP A 93 -9.15 -18.04 13.19
CA ASP A 93 -8.73 -19.42 13.52
C ASP A 93 -7.45 -19.87 12.79
N LYS A 94 -6.87 -18.99 11.97
CA LYS A 94 -5.72 -19.32 11.11
C LYS A 94 -4.47 -18.57 11.54
N LYS A 95 -3.32 -19.21 11.35
CA LYS A 95 -2.01 -18.57 11.47
C LYS A 95 -1.90 -17.42 10.49
N ARG A 96 -1.40 -16.29 10.94
CA ARG A 96 -1.35 -15.06 10.17
C ARG A 96 0.08 -14.64 9.92
N ILE A 97 0.36 -14.30 8.69
CA ILE A 97 1.64 -13.73 8.27
C ILE A 97 1.42 -12.27 7.90
N MET A 98 2.20 -11.38 8.48
CA MET A 98 2.25 -9.98 8.10
C MET A 98 3.41 -9.75 7.14
N LEU A 99 3.12 -9.15 5.99
CA LEU A 99 4.11 -8.79 4.98
C LEU A 99 4.36 -7.28 5.06
N ILE A 100 5.62 -6.90 5.16
CA ILE A 100 6.07 -5.51 5.24
C ILE A 100 7.09 -5.27 4.14
N GLY A 101 7.03 -4.13 3.50
CA GLY A 101 7.92 -3.73 2.42
C GLY A 101 7.37 -2.58 1.59
N ASP A 102 7.96 -2.38 0.45
CA ASP A 102 7.68 -1.28 -0.47
C ASP A 102 6.67 -1.65 -1.58
N SER A 103 6.93 -1.18 -2.79
CA SER A 103 6.07 -1.36 -3.97
C SER A 103 5.87 -2.83 -4.37
N PHE A 104 6.87 -3.69 -4.20
CA PHE A 104 6.77 -5.10 -4.53
C PHE A 104 5.74 -5.81 -3.64
N VAL A 105 5.77 -5.54 -2.35
CA VAL A 105 4.86 -6.15 -1.38
C VAL A 105 3.47 -5.51 -1.44
N HIS A 106 3.39 -4.22 -1.79
CA HIS A 106 2.12 -3.56 -2.10
C HIS A 106 1.40 -4.19 -3.30
N GLY A 107 2.13 -4.83 -4.20
CA GLY A 107 1.60 -5.33 -5.48
C GLY A 107 1.45 -4.23 -6.51
N ALA A 108 2.49 -3.39 -6.67
CA ALA A 108 2.49 -2.32 -7.65
C ALA A 108 2.33 -2.85 -9.07
N CYS A 109 1.42 -2.25 -9.83
CA CYS A 109 1.14 -2.53 -11.24
C CYS A 109 0.74 -3.97 -11.58
N VAL A 110 0.42 -4.80 -10.59
CA VAL A 110 -0.17 -6.13 -10.80
C VAL A 110 -1.66 -6.12 -10.43
N ASN A 111 -2.41 -7.08 -10.94
CA ASN A 111 -3.83 -7.22 -10.62
C ASN A 111 -4.03 -7.59 -9.14
N GLU A 112 -5.20 -7.31 -8.58
CA GLU A 112 -5.54 -7.55 -7.17
C GLU A 112 -5.24 -8.98 -6.72
N ASP A 113 -5.46 -9.97 -7.60
CA ASP A 113 -5.25 -11.39 -7.31
C ASP A 113 -3.81 -11.89 -7.59
N GLU A 114 -2.91 -11.01 -8.00
CA GLU A 114 -1.55 -11.34 -8.45
C GLU A 114 -0.46 -10.77 -7.52
N ASN A 115 -0.82 -10.07 -6.45
CA ASN A 115 0.14 -9.64 -5.45
C ASN A 115 0.55 -10.81 -4.52
N ILE A 116 1.66 -10.65 -3.80
CA ILE A 116 2.26 -11.70 -2.96
C ILE A 116 1.24 -12.21 -1.92
N SER A 117 0.54 -11.30 -1.24
CA SER A 117 -0.46 -11.66 -0.23
C SER A 117 -1.59 -12.50 -0.84
N SER A 118 -2.10 -12.12 -2.02
CA SER A 118 -3.16 -12.86 -2.70
C SER A 118 -2.71 -14.26 -3.11
N TYR A 119 -1.48 -14.44 -3.58
CA TYR A 119 -0.94 -15.77 -3.89
C TYR A 119 -0.82 -16.65 -2.65
N LEU A 120 -0.29 -16.13 -1.56
CA LEU A 120 -0.20 -16.87 -0.30
C LEU A 120 -1.59 -17.28 0.20
N ASN A 121 -2.56 -16.35 0.15
CA ASN A 121 -3.94 -16.64 0.54
C ASN A 121 -4.60 -17.72 -0.32
N LYS A 122 -4.30 -17.80 -1.62
CA LYS A 122 -4.74 -18.90 -2.51
C LYS A 122 -4.17 -20.27 -2.07
N LEU A 123 -3.00 -20.27 -1.46
CA LEU A 123 -2.35 -21.46 -0.90
C LEU A 123 -2.81 -21.77 0.55
N ASN A 124 -3.84 -21.11 1.04
CA ASN A 124 -4.32 -21.19 2.42
C ASN A 124 -3.29 -20.73 3.48
N ILE A 125 -2.35 -19.89 3.07
CA ILE A 125 -1.39 -19.20 3.94
C ILE A 125 -1.91 -17.78 4.17
N TYR A 126 -2.55 -17.55 5.31
CA TYR A 126 -3.23 -16.27 5.59
C TYR A 126 -2.23 -15.15 5.78
N SER A 127 -2.15 -14.28 4.81
CA SER A 127 -1.20 -13.17 4.76
C SER A 127 -1.89 -11.83 4.58
N PHE A 128 -1.31 -10.81 5.20
CA PHE A 128 -1.73 -9.42 5.15
C PHE A 128 -0.56 -8.56 4.71
N SER A 129 -0.71 -7.79 3.63
CA SER A 129 0.25 -6.78 3.26
C SER A 129 -0.12 -5.45 3.93
N ILE A 130 0.81 -4.87 4.70
CA ILE A 130 0.70 -3.50 5.23
C ILE A 130 1.71 -2.56 4.55
N SER A 131 1.93 -2.79 3.28
CA SER A 131 2.98 -2.17 2.47
C SER A 131 2.41 -1.11 1.54
N TYR A 132 3.25 -0.13 1.20
CA TYR A 132 2.92 0.89 0.21
C TYR A 132 4.11 1.22 -0.67
N GLY A 133 3.85 1.53 -1.94
CA GLY A 133 4.90 1.90 -2.88
C GLY A 133 5.71 3.10 -2.40
N GLY A 134 7.02 2.94 -2.38
CA GLY A 134 7.99 3.92 -1.94
C GLY A 134 8.04 4.15 -0.44
N ASN A 135 7.47 3.26 0.37
CA ASN A 135 7.80 3.20 1.78
C ASN A 135 9.27 2.80 1.93
N GLY A 136 9.95 3.42 2.86
CA GLY A 136 11.22 2.98 3.38
C GLY A 136 11.07 2.49 4.83
N PRO A 137 12.17 2.11 5.49
CA PRO A 137 12.15 1.40 6.77
C PRO A 137 11.40 2.09 7.91
N LEU A 138 11.35 3.43 7.97
CA LEU A 138 10.61 4.13 9.04
C LEU A 138 9.09 4.15 8.79
N LEU A 139 8.64 4.30 7.55
CA LEU A 139 7.22 4.14 7.20
C LEU A 139 6.75 2.72 7.44
N GLU A 140 7.60 1.75 7.13
CA GLU A 140 7.35 0.33 7.35
C GLU A 140 7.27 -0.01 8.84
N LEU A 141 8.23 0.49 9.65
CA LEU A 141 8.19 0.38 11.11
C LEU A 141 6.93 1.02 11.69
N ALA A 142 6.58 2.23 11.25
CA ALA A 142 5.37 2.91 11.69
C ALA A 142 4.12 2.09 11.38
N SER A 143 4.03 1.55 10.17
CA SER A 143 2.92 0.65 9.77
C SER A 143 2.86 -0.60 10.65
N LEU A 144 4.00 -1.22 10.94
CA LEU A 144 4.08 -2.35 11.85
C LEU A 144 3.50 -2.00 13.23
N VAL A 145 3.97 -0.91 13.83
CA VAL A 145 3.55 -0.49 15.19
C VAL A 145 2.04 -0.21 15.25
N GLU A 146 1.49 0.47 14.23
CA GLU A 146 0.06 0.82 14.21
C GLU A 146 -0.86 -0.39 14.01
N TYR A 147 -0.46 -1.38 13.20
CA TYR A 147 -1.37 -2.44 12.76
C TYR A 147 -1.10 -3.82 13.35
N ILE A 148 0.03 -4.05 14.05
CA ILE A 148 0.39 -5.36 14.61
C ILE A 148 -0.65 -5.91 15.58
N ASN A 149 -1.21 -5.05 16.45
CA ASN A 149 -2.17 -5.46 17.47
C ASN A 149 -3.52 -5.90 16.91
N ILE A 150 -3.86 -5.45 15.70
CA ILE A 150 -5.10 -5.83 15.02
C ILE A 150 -4.91 -7.14 14.27
N ILE A 151 -3.82 -7.25 13.54
CA ILE A 151 -3.52 -8.42 12.72
C ILE A 151 -3.09 -9.58 13.61
N LYS A 152 -2.36 -9.31 14.70
CA LYS A 152 -1.79 -10.31 15.61
C LYS A 152 -1.08 -11.43 14.85
N PRO A 153 -0.06 -11.08 14.04
CA PRO A 153 0.64 -12.06 13.21
C PRO A 153 1.47 -13.01 14.07
N GLU A 154 1.57 -14.27 13.66
CA GLU A 154 2.53 -15.23 14.22
C GLU A 154 3.90 -15.11 13.56
N VAL A 155 3.93 -14.61 12.31
CA VAL A 155 5.14 -14.40 11.53
C VAL A 155 5.07 -13.04 10.86
N ILE A 156 6.17 -12.31 10.90
CA ILE A 156 6.38 -11.08 10.14
C ILE A 156 7.49 -11.36 9.12
N ILE A 157 7.21 -11.08 7.85
CA ILE A 157 8.18 -11.13 6.78
C ILE A 157 8.42 -9.69 6.33
N TRP A 158 9.61 -9.20 6.59
CA TRP A 158 10.04 -7.86 6.20
C TRP A 158 10.94 -7.96 4.97
N PHE A 159 10.44 -7.44 3.86
CA PHE A 159 11.14 -7.41 2.59
C PHE A 159 12.01 -6.15 2.55
N TYR A 160 13.28 -6.35 2.28
CA TYR A 160 14.25 -5.27 2.13
C TYR A 160 14.65 -5.15 0.66
N SER A 161 14.72 -3.91 0.15
CA SER A 161 15.16 -3.60 -1.21
C SER A 161 16.26 -2.53 -1.21
N GLU A 162 17.00 -2.42 -2.32
CA GLU A 162 18.17 -1.52 -2.42
C GLU A 162 17.82 -0.04 -2.18
N ASN A 163 16.62 0.38 -2.57
CA ASN A 163 16.16 1.76 -2.41
C ASN A 163 15.82 2.13 -0.96
N ASP A 164 15.65 1.16 -0.06
CA ASP A 164 15.24 1.40 1.33
C ASP A 164 16.19 2.34 2.08
N LEU A 165 17.50 2.22 1.84
CA LEU A 165 18.48 3.12 2.45
C LEU A 165 18.33 4.57 1.97
N PHE A 166 17.97 4.75 0.69
CA PHE A 166 17.70 6.08 0.15
C PHE A 166 16.41 6.66 0.74
N ASP A 167 15.34 5.87 0.79
CA ASP A 167 14.05 6.27 1.34
C ASP A 167 14.16 6.56 2.84
N LEU A 168 14.93 5.77 3.60
CA LEU A 168 15.24 6.03 5.01
C LEU A 168 15.84 7.42 5.24
N ASN A 169 16.72 7.88 4.35
CA ASN A 169 17.34 9.21 4.46
C ASN A 169 16.30 10.36 4.26
N GLN A 170 15.23 10.12 3.51
CA GLN A 170 14.13 11.07 3.39
C GLN A 170 13.20 11.01 4.61
N GLU A 171 12.89 9.81 5.08
CA GLU A 171 11.99 9.54 6.18
C GLU A 171 12.52 10.07 7.53
N LYS A 172 13.83 10.02 7.75
CA LYS A 172 14.50 10.62 8.93
C LYS A 172 14.25 12.11 9.10
N LYS A 173 13.79 12.81 8.08
CA LYS A 173 13.43 14.23 8.15
C LYS A 173 12.03 14.46 8.75
N SER A 174 11.23 13.40 8.90
CA SER A 174 9.90 13.46 9.49
C SER A 174 9.97 13.29 11.00
N GLU A 175 9.64 14.35 11.75
CA GLU A 175 9.59 14.30 13.22
C GLU A 175 8.61 13.23 13.73
N VAL A 176 7.50 12.98 13.01
CA VAL A 176 6.51 11.97 13.39
C VAL A 176 7.09 10.57 13.24
N LEU A 177 7.77 10.29 12.13
CA LEU A 177 8.35 8.97 11.90
C LEU A 177 9.50 8.67 12.87
N ILE A 178 10.31 9.66 13.19
CA ILE A 178 11.39 9.52 14.19
C ILE A 178 10.85 9.15 15.57
N LYS A 179 9.63 9.54 15.92
CA LYS A 179 9.02 9.14 17.20
C LYS A 179 8.79 7.63 17.31
N TYR A 180 8.44 6.97 16.22
CA TYR A 180 8.29 5.49 16.19
C TYR A 180 9.60 4.77 16.50
N LEU A 181 10.75 5.40 16.20
CA LEU A 181 12.06 4.85 16.50
C LEU A 181 12.54 5.16 17.93
N ASN A 182 12.26 6.36 18.42
CA ASN A 182 12.93 6.93 19.60
C ASN A 182 12.06 6.95 20.85
N ILE A 183 10.75 6.78 20.74
CA ILE A 183 9.83 6.86 21.89
C ILE A 183 9.15 5.52 22.09
N ASP A 184 9.40 4.89 23.22
CA ASP A 184 8.80 3.62 23.59
C ASP A 184 7.25 3.72 23.57
N ASN A 185 6.63 2.72 22.95
CA ASN A 185 5.17 2.61 22.82
C ASN A 185 4.48 3.78 22.10
N PHE A 186 5.23 4.61 21.35
CA PHE A 186 4.62 5.65 20.54
C PHE A 186 3.76 5.02 19.44
N ASN A 187 2.51 5.47 19.33
CA ASN A 187 1.65 5.26 18.18
C ASN A 187 0.68 6.42 17.99
N GLN A 188 0.18 6.62 16.81
CA GLN A 188 -0.79 7.66 16.47
C GLN A 188 -2.24 7.22 16.66
N LYS A 189 -2.47 5.93 17.01
CA LYS A 189 -3.79 5.30 17.11
C LYS A 189 -4.59 5.43 15.82
N LEU A 190 -3.94 5.21 14.67
CA LEU A 190 -4.55 5.39 13.36
C LEU A 190 -5.77 4.50 13.17
N VAL A 191 -5.74 3.30 13.72
CA VAL A 191 -6.85 2.34 13.66
C VAL A 191 -8.12 2.85 14.35
N GLU A 192 -7.97 3.54 15.45
CA GLU A 192 -9.10 4.09 16.22
C GLU A 192 -9.69 5.34 15.56
N ARG A 193 -8.99 5.90 14.56
CA ARG A 193 -9.29 7.17 13.91
C ARG A 193 -9.69 7.04 12.44
N GLN A 194 -9.87 5.82 11.96
CA GLN A 194 -10.32 5.53 10.60
C GLN A 194 -11.85 5.56 10.45
#